data_e80df634de9d494cfc278eca241eb205
#
_entry.id   e80df634de9d494cfc278eca241eb205
#
_cell.length_a   1.000
_cell.length_b   1.000
_cell.length_c   1.000
_cell.angle_alpha   90.00
_cell.angle_beta   90.00
_cell.angle_gamma   90.00
#
_symmetry.space_group_name_H-M   'P 1'
#
loop_
_entity.id
_entity.type
_entity.pdbx_description
1 polymer ?
#
loop_
_entity_poly.entity_id
_entity_poly.type
_entity_poly.pdbx_seq_one_letter_code
_entity_poly.pdbx_strand_id
1 'polypeptide(L)'
;MESALLSSSRFLSSQNRELGGLLRNFQSSFYGKLIFNRSFVGRDSSIRHGSTSIVASVVGKKVKKETVIPDPDYRIPIVLLGFAGGLVYTNNLLPAAPVGLLGLLLLVQTTRVRFVFDKEALEVKVGEQLEESGENVFVGGKNRWKYSTFVNWELWWPNFPVLVYFKETQTKPEGQVHFFPVIFDGKQLYDVMVERAGPSKTSGPKQS
;
A
#
# COMPACT_ATOMS: atom_id res chain seq x y z
N MET A 1 -34.34 20.96 45.29
CA MET A 1 -33.84 19.69 44.67
C MET A 1 -34.02 19.64 43.15
N GLU A 2 -34.20 20.79 42.45
CA GLU A 2 -34.45 20.84 41.00
C GLU A 2 -33.26 21.20 40.12
N SER A 3 -32.14 21.57 40.69
CA SER A 3 -30.98 22.02 39.90
C SER A 3 -30.04 20.93 39.37
N ALA A 4 -30.18 19.70 39.85
CA ALA A 4 -29.28 18.58 39.48
C ALA A 4 -29.71 17.81 38.21
N LEU A 5 -30.97 17.90 37.80
CA LEU A 5 -31.51 17.16 36.64
C LEU A 5 -31.28 17.86 35.30
N LEU A 6 -31.06 19.19 35.30
CA LEU A 6 -30.82 19.95 34.06
C LEU A 6 -29.38 19.87 33.53
N SER A 7 -28.42 19.48 34.38
CA SER A 7 -27.02 19.29 33.95
C SER A 7 -26.78 17.99 33.19
N SER A 8 -27.55 16.94 33.51
CA SER A 8 -27.42 15.63 32.90
C SER A 8 -27.91 15.57 31.45
N SER A 9 -28.94 16.34 31.09
CA SER A 9 -29.51 16.34 29.74
C SER A 9 -28.63 17.07 28.70
N ARG A 10 -27.81 18.05 29.15
CA ARG A 10 -26.89 18.76 28.24
C ARG A 10 -25.63 17.95 27.90
N PHE A 11 -25.20 17.08 28.80
CA PHE A 11 -24.04 16.23 28.58
C PHE A 11 -24.32 15.12 27.54
N LEU A 12 -25.52 14.52 27.58
CA LEU A 12 -25.93 13.49 26.61
C LEU A 12 -26.16 14.06 25.20
N SER A 13 -26.58 15.34 25.08
CA SER A 13 -26.76 16.01 23.78
C SER A 13 -25.42 16.31 23.08
N SER A 14 -24.37 16.57 23.84
CA SER A 14 -23.03 16.81 23.29
C SER A 14 -22.40 15.53 22.72
N GLN A 15 -22.52 14.41 23.41
CA GLN A 15 -21.95 13.14 22.93
C GLN A 15 -22.64 12.61 21.65
N ASN A 16 -23.95 12.82 21.50
CA ASN A 16 -24.65 12.40 20.30
C ASN A 16 -24.31 13.23 19.04
N ARG A 17 -23.78 14.43 19.21
CA ARG A 17 -23.30 15.25 18.07
C ARG A 17 -21.93 14.81 17.56
N GLU A 18 -21.05 14.35 18.44
CA GLU A 18 -19.72 13.85 18.02
C GLU A 18 -19.83 12.48 17.33
N LEU A 19 -20.68 11.58 17.81
CA LEU A 19 -20.92 10.29 17.15
C LEU A 19 -21.58 10.45 15.77
N GLY A 20 -22.45 11.43 15.59
CA GLY A 20 -23.07 11.74 14.29
C GLY A 20 -22.08 12.27 13.24
N GLY A 21 -21.01 12.97 13.68
CA GLY A 21 -19.93 13.44 12.82
C GLY A 21 -19.01 12.32 12.33
N LEU A 22 -18.72 11.36 13.20
CA LEU A 22 -17.85 10.23 12.87
C LEU A 22 -18.46 9.28 11.82
N LEU A 23 -19.78 9.07 11.88
CA LEU A 23 -20.50 8.17 10.96
C LEU A 23 -20.75 8.80 9.57
N ARG A 24 -20.69 10.13 9.44
CA ARG A 24 -20.89 10.79 8.14
C ARG A 24 -19.68 10.71 7.21
N ASN A 25 -18.48 10.49 7.72
CA ASN A 25 -17.27 10.38 6.91
C ASN A 25 -17.02 8.98 6.32
N PHE A 26 -17.84 7.98 6.67
CA PHE A 26 -17.70 6.63 6.12
C PHE A 26 -18.54 6.36 4.85
N GLN A 27 -19.30 7.34 4.34
CA GLN A 27 -20.30 7.10 3.29
C GLN A 27 -19.99 7.74 1.93
N SER A 28 -18.78 8.18 1.63
CA SER A 28 -18.48 8.68 0.29
C SER A 28 -17.21 8.08 -0.28
N SER A 29 -17.34 7.00 -1.02
CA SER A 29 -16.50 6.66 -2.18
C SER A 29 -16.81 5.27 -2.76
N PHE A 30 -18.04 4.99 -3.11
CA PHE A 30 -18.36 3.78 -3.87
C PHE A 30 -19.41 4.04 -4.94
N TYR A 31 -19.10 4.80 -5.98
CA TYR A 31 -19.76 4.73 -7.30
C TYR A 31 -18.92 5.54 -8.31
N GLY A 32 -18.23 4.87 -9.21
CA GLY A 32 -17.46 5.49 -10.30
C GLY A 32 -17.51 4.66 -11.59
N LYS A 33 -17.88 5.31 -12.65
CA LYS A 33 -18.13 4.86 -14.01
C LYS A 33 -16.93 4.21 -14.69
N LEU A 34 -17.18 3.11 -15.40
CA LEU A 34 -16.29 2.47 -16.37
C LEU A 34 -16.12 3.34 -17.63
N ILE A 35 -14.89 3.64 -18.01
CA ILE A 35 -14.54 4.14 -19.33
C ILE A 35 -13.33 3.36 -19.86
N PHE A 36 -13.56 2.58 -20.91
CA PHE A 36 -12.53 1.89 -21.70
C PHE A 36 -11.77 2.90 -22.57
N ASN A 37 -10.45 2.89 -22.53
CA ASN A 37 -9.64 3.56 -23.54
C ASN A 37 -8.65 2.59 -24.18
N ARG A 38 -8.89 2.30 -25.45
CA ARG A 38 -8.11 1.42 -26.32
C ARG A 38 -7.09 2.29 -27.07
N SER A 39 -5.81 2.13 -26.88
CA SER A 39 -4.81 2.79 -27.73
C SER A 39 -4.28 1.84 -28.79
N PHE A 40 -4.34 2.33 -30.01
CA PHE A 40 -3.87 1.68 -31.23
C PHE A 40 -2.34 1.76 -31.37
N VAL A 41 -1.73 0.65 -31.78
CA VAL A 41 -0.33 0.56 -32.20
C VAL A 41 -0.24 0.90 -33.69
N GLY A 42 0.48 1.93 -34.01
CA GLY A 42 0.89 2.26 -35.39
C GLY A 42 2.34 1.83 -35.62
N ARG A 43 2.52 1.00 -36.65
CA ARG A 43 3.81 0.52 -37.15
C ARG A 43 4.10 1.31 -38.41
N ASP A 44 5.25 1.96 -38.48
CA ASP A 44 5.78 2.40 -39.80
C ASP A 44 7.30 2.24 -39.85
N SER A 45 7.70 1.53 -40.87
CA SER A 45 9.08 1.26 -41.30
C SER A 45 9.47 2.23 -42.42
N SER A 46 10.61 2.89 -42.32
CA SER A 46 11.28 3.50 -43.47
C SER A 46 12.81 3.51 -43.25
N ILE A 47 13.47 2.79 -44.16
CA ILE A 47 14.92 2.68 -44.28
C ILE A 47 15.40 3.84 -45.15
N ARG A 48 16.40 4.62 -44.72
CA ARG A 48 17.27 5.39 -45.61
C ARG A 48 18.72 5.38 -45.12
N HIS A 49 19.60 4.91 -46.00
CA HIS A 49 21.05 4.98 -45.87
C HIS A 49 21.55 6.43 -46.04
N GLY A 50 22.47 6.81 -45.16
CA GLY A 50 23.24 8.06 -45.26
C GLY A 50 24.38 8.05 -44.26
N SER A 51 25.59 7.82 -44.77
CA SER A 51 26.86 7.88 -44.01
C SER A 51 27.14 9.31 -43.59
N THR A 52 27.38 9.56 -42.28
CA THR A 52 28.23 10.68 -41.82
C THR A 52 28.61 10.52 -40.33
N SER A 53 29.90 10.59 -40.09
CA SER A 53 30.63 10.84 -38.84
C SER A 53 29.94 10.71 -37.48
N ILE A 54 30.39 9.70 -36.76
CA ILE A 54 30.05 9.41 -35.35
C ILE A 54 30.70 10.44 -34.44
N VAL A 55 29.97 11.46 -34.02
CA VAL A 55 30.25 12.12 -32.74
C VAL A 55 29.39 11.37 -31.71
N ALA A 56 30.03 10.47 -30.99
CA ALA A 56 29.40 9.76 -29.87
C ALA A 56 29.16 10.76 -28.73
N SER A 57 28.08 11.54 -28.81
CA SER A 57 27.49 12.12 -27.62
C SER A 57 26.82 10.97 -26.87
N VAL A 58 27.51 10.46 -25.85
CA VAL A 58 26.96 9.60 -24.81
C VAL A 58 25.97 10.48 -24.01
N VAL A 59 24.86 10.84 -24.63
CA VAL A 59 23.67 11.25 -23.90
C VAL A 59 23.17 9.95 -23.27
N GLY A 60 23.51 9.76 -22.01
CA GLY A 60 22.96 8.66 -21.21
C GLY A 60 21.45 8.66 -21.35
N LYS A 61 20.93 7.74 -22.17
CA LYS A 61 19.50 7.49 -22.28
C LYS A 61 19.03 7.19 -20.87
N LYS A 62 18.41 8.17 -20.18
CA LYS A 62 17.70 7.92 -18.92
C LYS A 62 16.70 6.81 -19.24
N VAL A 63 17.03 5.58 -18.82
CA VAL A 63 16.13 4.45 -18.93
C VAL A 63 14.84 4.87 -18.24
N LYS A 64 13.78 4.95 -19.01
CA LYS A 64 12.47 5.38 -18.53
C LYS A 64 11.97 4.25 -17.64
N LYS A 65 12.25 4.35 -16.31
CA LYS A 65 11.81 3.34 -15.34
C LYS A 65 10.29 3.23 -15.44
N GLU A 66 9.80 2.07 -15.82
CA GLU A 66 8.38 1.77 -15.95
C GLU A 66 7.72 1.69 -14.56
N THR A 67 6.43 2.00 -14.48
CA THR A 67 5.67 1.83 -13.24
C THR A 67 5.49 0.34 -12.97
N VAL A 68 5.85 -0.10 -11.76
CA VAL A 68 5.73 -1.49 -11.32
C VAL A 68 4.65 -1.58 -10.25
N ILE A 69 3.76 -2.56 -10.37
CA ILE A 69 2.70 -2.86 -9.42
C ILE A 69 2.81 -4.34 -9.09
N PRO A 70 3.31 -4.72 -7.90
CA PRO A 70 3.38 -6.12 -7.50
C PRO A 70 2.02 -6.79 -7.48
N ASP A 71 1.95 -8.03 -7.93
CA ASP A 71 0.73 -8.82 -7.97
C ASP A 71 0.18 -9.08 -6.56
N PRO A 72 -1.15 -9.18 -6.38
CA PRO A 72 -1.74 -9.51 -5.08
C PRO A 72 -1.38 -10.93 -4.63
N ASP A 73 -1.08 -11.09 -3.34
CA ASP A 73 -0.77 -12.38 -2.72
C ASP A 73 -1.76 -12.71 -1.60
N TYR A 74 -2.47 -13.80 -1.77
CA TYR A 74 -3.51 -14.26 -0.86
C TYR A 74 -3.03 -15.25 0.20
N ARG A 75 -1.73 -15.59 0.25
CA ARG A 75 -1.19 -16.61 1.17
C ARG A 75 -1.45 -16.28 2.62
N ILE A 76 -1.17 -15.05 3.05
CA ILE A 76 -1.38 -14.63 4.45
C ILE A 76 -2.85 -14.69 4.86
N PRO A 77 -3.80 -14.07 4.14
CA PRO A 77 -5.21 -14.17 4.50
C PRO A 77 -5.73 -15.62 4.50
N ILE A 78 -5.33 -16.45 3.54
CA ILE A 78 -5.75 -17.87 3.49
C ILE A 78 -5.23 -18.65 4.70
N VAL A 79 -3.96 -18.47 5.08
CA VAL A 79 -3.37 -19.12 6.26
C VAL A 79 -4.09 -18.70 7.54
N LEU A 80 -4.37 -17.40 7.71
CA LEU A 80 -5.10 -16.90 8.89
C LEU A 80 -6.53 -17.45 8.96
N LEU A 81 -7.25 -17.48 7.84
CA LEU A 81 -8.61 -18.04 7.79
C LEU A 81 -8.62 -19.54 8.04
N GLY A 82 -7.65 -20.28 7.49
CA GLY A 82 -7.49 -21.70 7.77
C GLY A 82 -7.18 -22.00 9.24
N PHE A 83 -6.30 -21.17 9.85
CA PHE A 83 -5.99 -21.28 11.26
C PHE A 83 -7.20 -20.96 12.15
N ALA A 84 -7.95 -19.90 11.83
CA ALA A 84 -9.19 -19.56 12.52
C ALA A 84 -10.22 -20.70 12.42
N GLY A 85 -10.37 -21.32 11.25
CA GLY A 85 -11.23 -22.51 11.04
C GLY A 85 -10.82 -23.70 11.92
N GLY A 86 -9.52 -23.95 12.02
CA GLY A 86 -8.96 -24.98 12.93
C GLY A 86 -9.27 -24.70 14.40
N LEU A 87 -9.17 -23.43 14.83
CA LEU A 87 -9.54 -23.01 16.19
C LEU A 87 -11.04 -23.21 16.46
N VAL A 88 -11.91 -22.88 15.51
CA VAL A 88 -13.35 -23.13 15.61
C VAL A 88 -13.62 -24.63 15.74
N TYR A 89 -12.99 -25.45 14.89
CA TYR A 89 -13.14 -26.90 14.94
C TYR A 89 -12.76 -27.50 16.29
N THR A 90 -11.75 -26.94 16.97
CA THR A 90 -11.32 -27.34 18.31
C THR A 90 -12.06 -26.61 19.46
N ASN A 91 -13.19 -25.97 19.16
CA ASN A 91 -14.01 -25.21 20.13
C ASN A 91 -13.28 -24.02 20.80
N ASN A 92 -12.20 -23.53 20.23
CA ASN A 92 -11.47 -22.35 20.73
C ASN A 92 -11.98 -21.06 20.06
N LEU A 93 -13.24 -20.70 20.34
CA LEU A 93 -13.92 -19.56 19.68
C LEU A 93 -13.31 -18.20 20.03
N LEU A 94 -12.82 -18.03 21.26
CA LEU A 94 -12.29 -16.76 21.73
C LEU A 94 -11.06 -16.28 20.90
N PRO A 95 -10.02 -17.10 20.67
CA PRO A 95 -8.93 -16.71 19.77
C PRO A 95 -9.31 -16.82 18.27
N ALA A 96 -10.28 -17.67 17.90
CA ALA A 96 -10.71 -17.82 16.51
C ALA A 96 -11.29 -16.53 15.94
N ALA A 97 -12.08 -15.80 16.73
CA ALA A 97 -12.76 -14.59 16.26
C ALA A 97 -11.78 -13.48 15.81
N PRO A 98 -10.80 -13.02 16.61
CA PRO A 98 -9.87 -11.98 16.17
C PRO A 98 -8.97 -12.46 15.01
N VAL A 99 -8.53 -13.72 14.99
CA VAL A 99 -7.72 -14.26 13.88
C VAL A 99 -8.53 -14.31 12.58
N GLY A 100 -9.78 -14.79 12.65
CA GLY A 100 -10.68 -14.82 11.49
C GLY A 100 -11.01 -13.43 10.96
N LEU A 101 -11.29 -12.47 11.86
CA LEU A 101 -11.51 -11.07 11.48
C LEU A 101 -10.28 -10.46 10.80
N LEU A 102 -9.09 -10.69 11.32
CA LEU A 102 -7.85 -10.23 10.69
C LEU A 102 -7.66 -10.87 9.31
N GLY A 103 -7.90 -12.18 9.17
CA GLY A 103 -7.82 -12.89 7.90
C GLY A 103 -8.79 -12.32 6.86
N LEU A 104 -10.05 -12.05 7.25
CA LEU A 104 -11.04 -11.42 6.38
C LEU A 104 -10.65 -9.99 6.00
N LEU A 105 -10.17 -9.19 6.95
CA LEU A 105 -9.70 -7.84 6.69
C LEU A 105 -8.57 -7.83 5.65
N LEU A 106 -7.55 -8.67 5.84
CA LEU A 106 -6.43 -8.79 4.90
C LEU A 106 -6.88 -9.33 3.54
N LEU A 107 -7.85 -10.25 3.51
CA LEU A 107 -8.43 -10.74 2.26
C LEU A 107 -9.06 -9.59 1.46
N VAL A 108 -9.88 -8.77 2.10
CA VAL A 108 -10.49 -7.59 1.46
C VAL A 108 -9.42 -6.58 1.03
N GLN A 109 -8.40 -6.35 1.86
CA GLN A 109 -7.30 -5.45 1.48
C GLN A 109 -6.51 -5.98 0.28
N THR A 110 -6.22 -7.28 0.22
CA THR A 110 -5.52 -7.92 -0.91
C THR A 110 -6.26 -7.72 -2.24
N THR A 111 -7.58 -7.69 -2.22
CA THR A 111 -8.36 -7.43 -3.45
C THR A 111 -8.32 -5.96 -3.89
N ARG A 112 -8.10 -5.03 -2.97
CA ARG A 112 -8.31 -3.59 -3.21
C ARG A 112 -7.04 -2.75 -3.18
N VAL A 113 -6.12 -3.03 -2.26
CA VAL A 113 -4.92 -2.21 -2.09
C VAL A 113 -3.88 -2.58 -3.13
N ARG A 114 -3.21 -1.57 -3.68
CA ARG A 114 -2.11 -1.72 -4.64
C ARG A 114 -0.95 -0.83 -4.22
N PHE A 115 0.25 -1.39 -4.24
CA PHE A 115 1.48 -0.62 -4.19
C PHE A 115 1.89 -0.26 -5.61
N VAL A 116 2.02 1.03 -5.88
CA VAL A 116 2.42 1.56 -7.18
C VAL A 116 3.80 2.18 -7.04
N PHE A 117 4.78 1.54 -7.66
CA PHE A 117 6.16 2.01 -7.71
C PHE A 117 6.36 2.79 -9.00
N ASP A 118 6.25 4.10 -8.94
CA ASP A 118 6.55 4.95 -10.10
C ASP A 118 8.05 5.30 -10.18
N LYS A 119 8.42 6.29 -10.99
CA LYS A 119 9.82 6.70 -11.20
C LYS A 119 10.45 7.34 -9.97
N GLU A 120 9.64 7.95 -9.10
CA GLU A 120 10.10 8.85 -8.03
C GLU A 120 9.65 8.42 -6.65
N ALA A 121 8.53 7.68 -6.55
CA ALA A 121 7.87 7.42 -5.29
C ALA A 121 7.17 6.06 -5.26
N LEU A 122 6.99 5.54 -4.03
CA LEU A 122 6.02 4.52 -3.68
C LEU A 122 4.70 5.19 -3.33
N GLU A 123 3.60 4.73 -3.91
CA GLU A 123 2.25 5.22 -3.64
C GLU A 123 1.31 4.05 -3.33
N VAL A 124 0.45 4.23 -2.32
CA VAL A 124 -0.63 3.29 -2.03
C VAL A 124 -1.89 3.74 -2.74
N LYS A 125 -2.42 2.88 -3.59
CA LYS A 125 -3.65 3.12 -4.37
C LYS A 125 -4.69 2.06 -4.08
N VAL A 126 -5.95 2.34 -4.43
CA VAL A 126 -7.10 1.47 -4.18
C VAL A 126 -7.84 1.15 -5.48
N GLY A 127 -8.26 -0.10 -5.59
CA GLY A 127 -9.03 -0.59 -6.73
C GLY A 127 -8.20 -0.86 -7.98
N GLU A 128 -8.84 -1.43 -8.98
CA GLU A 128 -8.23 -1.73 -10.28
C GLU A 128 -7.92 -0.47 -11.09
N GLN A 129 -8.65 0.61 -10.85
CA GLN A 129 -8.46 1.90 -11.51
C GLN A 129 -7.34 2.74 -10.87
N LEU A 130 -6.68 2.22 -9.84
CA LEU A 130 -5.60 2.87 -9.11
C LEU A 130 -5.98 4.26 -8.58
N GLU A 131 -7.14 4.36 -7.96
CA GLU A 131 -7.61 5.60 -7.32
C GLU A 131 -6.72 5.96 -6.11
N GLU A 132 -6.60 7.25 -5.82
CA GLU A 132 -5.87 7.71 -4.64
C GLU A 132 -6.52 7.13 -3.37
N SER A 133 -5.72 6.59 -2.45
CA SER A 133 -6.19 5.97 -1.21
C SER A 133 -6.66 6.98 -0.14
N GLY A 134 -6.71 8.28 -0.49
CA GLY A 134 -7.03 9.36 0.43
C GLY A 134 -5.86 9.74 1.34
N GLU A 135 -6.17 10.50 2.40
CA GLU A 135 -5.16 10.87 3.41
C GLU A 135 -4.82 9.70 4.34
N ASN A 136 -3.58 9.65 4.76
CA ASN A 136 -3.15 8.69 5.77
C ASN A 136 -3.76 9.04 7.14
N VAL A 137 -4.68 8.20 7.61
CA VAL A 137 -5.45 8.44 8.84
C VAL A 137 -4.56 8.48 10.10
N PHE A 138 -3.39 7.83 10.07
CA PHE A 138 -2.51 7.71 11.24
C PHE A 138 -1.45 8.80 11.33
N VAL A 139 -0.93 9.26 10.20
CA VAL A 139 0.19 10.22 10.17
C VAL A 139 -0.12 11.48 9.38
N GLY A 140 -1.27 11.55 8.71
CA GLY A 140 -1.65 12.64 7.81
C GLY A 140 -0.90 12.60 6.47
N GLY A 141 -1.33 13.46 5.54
CA GLY A 141 -0.74 13.59 4.22
C GLY A 141 -1.12 12.47 3.24
N LYS A 142 -0.60 12.56 2.02
CA LYS A 142 -0.84 11.57 0.97
C LYS A 142 -0.06 10.30 1.23
N ASN A 143 -0.64 9.14 0.90
CA ASN A 143 0.02 7.83 0.93
C ASN A 143 1.00 7.66 -0.26
N ARG A 144 1.93 8.60 -0.38
CA ARG A 144 2.95 8.68 -1.42
C ARG A 144 4.28 9.17 -0.85
N TRP A 145 5.32 8.36 -0.93
CA TRP A 145 6.64 8.63 -0.35
C TRP A 145 7.72 8.55 -1.42
N LYS A 146 8.52 9.62 -1.54
CA LYS A 146 9.63 9.68 -2.50
C LYS A 146 10.77 8.77 -2.06
N TYR A 147 11.36 8.00 -2.99
CA TYR A 147 12.50 7.13 -2.66
C TYR A 147 13.71 7.90 -2.12
N SER A 148 13.90 9.16 -2.54
CA SER A 148 14.96 10.02 -2.04
C SER A 148 14.88 10.34 -0.55
N THR A 149 13.71 10.14 0.08
CA THR A 149 13.48 10.36 1.51
C THR A 149 13.58 9.09 2.34
N PHE A 150 13.74 7.91 1.69
CA PHE A 150 13.86 6.64 2.39
C PHE A 150 15.20 6.54 3.12
N VAL A 151 15.13 6.23 4.41
CA VAL A 151 16.31 6.02 5.27
C VAL A 151 16.70 4.55 5.29
N ASN A 152 15.73 3.68 5.41
CA ASN A 152 15.87 2.22 5.40
C ASN A 152 14.53 1.56 5.11
N TRP A 153 14.59 0.31 4.66
CA TRP A 153 13.43 -0.55 4.51
C TRP A 153 13.81 -2.00 4.79
N GLU A 154 12.82 -2.83 5.11
CA GLU A 154 13.02 -4.21 5.49
C GLU A 154 11.78 -5.05 5.17
N LEU A 155 12.00 -6.31 4.75
CA LEU A 155 10.98 -7.35 4.71
C LEU A 155 11.21 -8.33 5.85
N TRP A 156 10.22 -8.46 6.72
CA TRP A 156 10.26 -9.45 7.79
C TRP A 156 9.95 -10.84 7.24
N TRP A 157 10.85 -11.81 7.53
CA TRP A 157 10.87 -13.18 7.01
C TRP A 157 10.94 -13.21 5.47
N PRO A 158 12.10 -12.96 4.87
CA PRO A 158 12.26 -12.83 3.42
C PRO A 158 11.78 -14.04 2.60
N ASN A 159 11.83 -15.26 3.20
CA ASN A 159 11.36 -16.48 2.54
C ASN A 159 9.82 -16.62 2.53
N PHE A 160 9.15 -16.00 3.50
CA PHE A 160 7.71 -15.89 3.60
C PHE A 160 7.37 -14.51 4.18
N PRO A 161 7.49 -13.45 3.39
CA PRO A 161 7.37 -12.11 3.91
C PRO A 161 5.95 -11.82 4.39
N VAL A 162 5.83 -11.40 5.67
CA VAL A 162 4.54 -11.08 6.29
C VAL A 162 4.35 -9.59 6.48
N LEU A 163 5.45 -8.83 6.59
CA LEU A 163 5.43 -7.40 6.84
C LEU A 163 6.52 -6.70 6.05
N VAL A 164 6.18 -5.58 5.43
CA VAL A 164 7.14 -4.61 4.90
C VAL A 164 7.18 -3.39 5.80
N TYR A 165 8.39 -2.99 6.15
CA TYR A 165 8.69 -1.80 6.94
C TYR A 165 9.53 -0.85 6.10
N PHE A 166 9.27 0.44 6.20
CA PHE A 166 10.19 1.47 5.72
C PHE A 166 10.14 2.71 6.61
N LYS A 167 11.29 3.39 6.70
CA LYS A 167 11.44 4.66 7.38
C LYS A 167 11.77 5.75 6.36
N GLU A 168 11.07 6.88 6.44
CA GLU A 168 11.25 8.03 5.55
C GLU A 168 11.26 9.34 6.32
N THR A 169 11.83 10.41 5.71
CA THR A 169 11.98 11.74 6.31
C THR A 169 11.09 12.80 5.65
N GLN A 170 10.17 12.40 4.77
CA GLN A 170 9.24 13.30 4.09
C GLN A 170 8.15 13.79 5.04
N THR A 171 7.61 12.88 5.88
CA THR A 171 6.52 13.16 6.82
C THR A 171 7.04 13.86 8.07
N LYS A 172 8.17 13.37 8.61
CA LYS A 172 8.84 13.96 9.78
C LYS A 172 10.35 14.00 9.59
N PRO A 173 11.04 15.11 9.92
CA PRO A 173 12.50 15.22 9.76
C PRO A 173 13.29 14.15 10.52
N GLU A 174 12.83 13.74 11.71
CA GLU A 174 13.42 12.68 12.52
C GLU A 174 13.17 11.28 11.95
N GLY A 175 12.32 11.19 10.95
CA GLY A 175 11.92 9.97 10.28
C GLY A 175 10.59 9.39 10.77
N GLN A 176 9.69 9.16 9.85
CA GLN A 176 8.43 8.45 10.07
C GLN A 176 8.56 7.00 9.62
N VAL A 177 8.04 6.11 10.45
CA VAL A 177 8.01 4.67 10.18
C VAL A 177 6.65 4.28 9.64
N HIS A 178 6.65 3.43 8.63
CA HIS A 178 5.47 2.83 8.02
C HIS A 178 5.59 1.31 8.03
N PHE A 179 4.48 0.63 8.38
CA PHE A 179 4.35 -0.82 8.36
C PHE A 179 3.15 -1.21 7.51
N PHE A 180 3.34 -2.16 6.61
CA PHE A 180 2.25 -2.71 5.81
C PHE A 180 2.34 -4.24 5.79
N PRO A 181 1.19 -4.94 5.87
CA PRO A 181 1.18 -6.38 5.65
C PRO A 181 1.59 -6.67 4.20
N VAL A 182 2.37 -7.71 3.99
CA VAL A 182 2.75 -8.15 2.63
C VAL A 182 1.60 -8.94 2.03
N ILE A 183 0.68 -8.20 1.41
CA ILE A 183 -0.46 -8.74 0.65
C ILE A 183 -0.19 -8.71 -0.86
N PHE A 184 1.08 -8.65 -1.23
CA PHE A 184 1.61 -8.61 -2.60
C PHE A 184 2.63 -9.72 -2.77
N ASP A 185 2.95 -10.09 -4.02
CA ASP A 185 4.05 -11.01 -4.30
C ASP A 185 5.35 -10.52 -3.69
N GLY A 186 5.87 -11.27 -2.71
CA GLY A 186 7.01 -10.85 -1.90
C GLY A 186 8.30 -10.74 -2.69
N LYS A 187 8.47 -11.52 -3.76
CA LYS A 187 9.66 -11.44 -4.63
C LYS A 187 9.61 -10.19 -5.49
N GLN A 188 8.48 -9.93 -6.16
CA GLN A 188 8.30 -8.71 -6.95
C GLN A 188 8.45 -7.46 -6.08
N LEU A 189 7.88 -7.48 -4.86
CA LEU A 189 8.02 -6.40 -3.89
C LEU A 189 9.48 -6.18 -3.50
N TYR A 190 10.23 -7.24 -3.20
CA TYR A 190 11.65 -7.14 -2.86
C TYR A 190 12.47 -6.58 -4.01
N ASP A 191 12.30 -7.13 -5.21
CA ASP A 191 13.07 -6.75 -6.40
C ASP A 191 12.86 -5.26 -6.74
N VAL A 192 11.60 -4.78 -6.71
CA VAL A 192 11.30 -3.37 -6.98
C VAL A 192 11.78 -2.44 -5.87
N MET A 193 11.72 -2.85 -4.60
CA MET A 193 12.25 -2.07 -3.48
C MET A 193 13.77 -1.90 -3.61
N VAL A 194 14.50 -2.97 -3.94
CA VAL A 194 15.96 -2.89 -4.20
C VAL A 194 16.24 -1.96 -5.37
N GLU A 195 15.49 -2.07 -6.47
CA GLU A 195 15.68 -1.25 -7.66
C GLU A 195 15.45 0.24 -7.42
N ARG A 196 14.41 0.58 -6.60
CA ARG A 196 13.94 1.96 -6.42
C ARG A 196 14.53 2.64 -5.19
N ALA A 197 14.56 1.95 -4.06
CA ALA A 197 14.99 2.47 -2.76
C ALA A 197 16.43 2.02 -2.38
N GLY A 198 17.05 1.17 -3.20
CA GLY A 198 18.37 0.59 -2.92
C GLY A 198 18.30 -0.64 -2.03
N PRO A 199 19.45 -1.29 -1.78
CA PRO A 199 19.51 -2.53 -0.99
C PRO A 199 19.09 -2.27 0.47
N SER A 200 18.32 -3.20 1.03
CA SER A 200 18.02 -3.21 2.45
C SER A 200 19.28 -3.57 3.25
N LYS A 201 19.47 -2.94 4.40
CA LYS A 201 20.59 -3.26 5.31
C LYS A 201 20.41 -4.62 6.02
N THR A 202 19.18 -5.09 6.12
CA THR A 202 18.79 -6.23 6.95
C THR A 202 18.12 -7.37 6.19
N SER A 203 17.46 -7.08 5.05
CA SER A 203 16.69 -8.05 4.28
C SER A 203 17.39 -8.57 3.02
N GLY A 204 18.68 -8.31 2.87
CA GLY A 204 19.47 -8.82 1.77
C GLY A 204 19.75 -10.34 1.89
N PRO A 205 20.03 -11.04 0.77
CA PRO A 205 20.56 -12.38 0.85
C PRO A 205 21.81 -12.37 1.73
N LYS A 206 21.86 -13.26 2.73
CA LYS A 206 23.06 -13.40 3.56
C LYS A 206 24.20 -13.76 2.62
N GLN A 207 25.19 -12.88 2.53
CA GLN A 207 26.44 -13.20 1.83
C GLN A 207 27.08 -14.35 2.61
N SER A 208 27.12 -15.52 1.98
CA SER A 208 27.80 -16.71 2.47
C SER A 208 29.30 -16.56 2.31
#